data_9ddd28daf07467a6129baf55d85892a1
#
_entry.id   9ddd28daf07467a6129baf55d85892a1
#
_cell.length_a   1.000
_cell.length_b   1.000
_cell.length_c   1.000
_cell.angle_alpha   90.00
_cell.angle_beta   90.00
_cell.angle_gamma   90.00
#
_symmetry.space_group_name_H-M   'P 1'
#
loop_
_entity.id
_entity.type
_entity.pdbx_description
1 polymer ?
#
loop_
_entity_poly.entity_id
_entity_poly.type
_entity_poly.pdbx_seq_one_letter_code
_entity_poly.pdbx_strand_id
1 'polypeptide(L)'
;MNTTKKLISLTLAAAMSLSLAACGGGGTSAGSTPPPSGSSTGSGAVQSVADYDIQPELDSSVDYTQGDSYSFIIATDGAEDRVDGLLVHYMADQLNAITGGRIQLQMYFNGSMGTDTELCESTQAGDVAFFLGSTAFTANFVPELNAIDLPFLYQDAQQFRDTMDDETVFRFYEEKYQDKGFELIGFFDQGMRQMTSNIKVQSPDDMQGQKIRVMENQLHISIWQALGANPTPMAFSEVYMALQQGTIDAQENPLSVITSSKFNEVQTYLSVTEHVYSAAPLMVSKAAYDALPDDLKAIVDEAGVEACQWER
;
A
#
# COMPACT_ATOMS: atom_id res chain seq x y z
N MET A 1 43.13 -28.96 -28.65
CA MET A 1 42.93 -28.45 -30.02
C MET A 1 41.87 -27.37 -29.92
N ASN A 2 42.35 -26.15 -29.74
CA ASN A 2 42.42 -25.10 -30.78
C ASN A 2 41.04 -24.73 -31.29
N THR A 3 40.57 -23.58 -31.26
CA THR A 3 40.89 -22.14 -31.43
C THR A 3 39.56 -21.49 -31.79
N THR A 4 39.15 -20.31 -31.63
CA THR A 4 39.75 -18.97 -31.54
C THR A 4 38.66 -17.95 -31.29
N LYS A 5 38.99 -16.96 -30.51
CA LYS A 5 38.50 -15.58 -30.37
C LYS A 5 37.86 -14.96 -31.63
N LYS A 6 36.86 -14.05 -31.41
CA LYS A 6 36.97 -12.66 -31.88
C LYS A 6 36.00 -11.73 -31.15
N LEU A 7 36.58 -10.73 -30.48
CA LEU A 7 35.99 -9.45 -30.10
C LEU A 7 35.67 -8.64 -31.37
N ILE A 8 34.55 -7.90 -31.37
CA ILE A 8 34.45 -6.65 -32.13
C ILE A 8 33.78 -5.61 -31.20
N SER A 9 34.62 -4.68 -30.78
CA SER A 9 34.31 -3.39 -30.20
C SER A 9 34.06 -2.42 -31.36
N LEU A 10 33.00 -1.63 -31.33
CA LEU A 10 32.90 -0.43 -32.15
C LEU A 10 32.23 0.70 -31.35
N THR A 11 33.08 1.62 -30.91
CA THR A 11 32.78 2.96 -30.46
C THR A 11 32.41 3.85 -31.65
N LEU A 12 31.36 4.67 -31.53
CA LEU A 12 31.28 5.89 -32.30
C LEU A 12 30.69 7.01 -31.44
N ALA A 13 31.58 7.96 -31.12
CA ALA A 13 31.27 9.27 -30.58
C ALA A 13 31.32 10.31 -31.70
N ALA A 14 30.57 11.38 -31.55
CA ALA A 14 30.73 12.75 -32.03
C ALA A 14 29.35 13.33 -32.36
N ALA A 15 28.85 14.35 -31.72
CA ALA A 15 29.27 15.72 -31.48
C ALA A 15 28.68 16.71 -32.50
N MET A 16 28.30 17.87 -31.94
CA MET A 16 28.11 19.20 -32.56
C MET A 16 26.70 19.52 -33.12
N SER A 17 26.16 20.72 -32.98
CA SER A 17 26.61 22.00 -32.35
C SER A 17 25.48 23.02 -32.46
N LEU A 18 25.55 24.02 -31.61
CA LEU A 18 24.80 25.26 -31.56
C LEU A 18 24.48 25.91 -32.91
N SER A 19 23.31 26.55 -32.97
CA SER A 19 23.22 27.85 -33.65
C SER A 19 22.14 28.74 -32.99
N LEU A 20 22.61 29.81 -32.37
CA LEU A 20 21.86 31.03 -32.10
C LEU A 20 21.69 31.79 -33.40
N ALA A 21 20.56 32.39 -33.64
CA ALA A 21 20.40 33.63 -34.38
C ALA A 21 19.17 34.38 -33.90
N ALA A 22 19.39 35.58 -33.45
CA ALA A 22 18.44 36.61 -33.09
C ALA A 22 18.10 37.47 -34.32
N CYS A 23 16.95 38.14 -34.29
CA CYS A 23 16.52 39.45 -34.79
C CYS A 23 15.02 39.39 -35.04
N GLY A 24 14.12 40.18 -34.50
CA GLY A 24 14.14 41.63 -34.31
C GLY A 24 13.02 42.23 -35.13
N GLY A 25 12.01 42.90 -34.55
CA GLY A 25 11.04 43.70 -35.29
C GLY A 25 9.69 43.85 -34.60
N GLY A 26 9.40 45.02 -34.07
CA GLY A 26 8.32 45.40 -33.23
C GLY A 26 6.95 45.64 -33.95
N GLY A 27 5.91 45.81 -33.14
CA GLY A 27 4.57 46.21 -33.57
C GLY A 27 3.56 46.15 -32.42
N THR A 28 3.41 47.23 -31.73
CA THR A 28 2.26 47.85 -31.00
C THR A 28 1.04 46.99 -30.58
N SER A 29 0.89 46.92 -29.27
CA SER A 29 -0.32 47.17 -28.43
C SER A 29 -1.70 46.65 -28.81
N ALA A 30 -2.23 45.74 -28.04
CA ALA A 30 -3.57 45.83 -27.47
C ALA A 30 -3.59 45.03 -26.14
N GLY A 31 -3.98 45.72 -25.07
CA GLY A 31 -4.01 45.13 -23.73
C GLY A 31 -5.09 44.06 -23.59
N SER A 32 -4.71 42.94 -23.07
CA SER A 32 -5.58 41.99 -22.41
C SER A 32 -4.88 41.63 -21.10
N THR A 33 -5.51 42.04 -20.02
CA THR A 33 -5.18 41.65 -18.67
C THR A 33 -5.13 40.14 -18.59
N PRO A 34 -4.03 39.54 -18.05
CA PRO A 34 -4.04 38.12 -17.71
C PRO A 34 -5.00 37.90 -16.54
N PRO A 35 -5.72 36.74 -16.54
CA PRO A 35 -6.50 36.37 -15.38
C PRO A 35 -5.54 36.15 -14.19
N PRO A 36 -6.01 36.42 -12.96
CA PRO A 36 -5.15 36.24 -11.79
C PRO A 36 -4.68 34.77 -11.72
N SER A 37 -3.38 34.61 -11.68
CA SER A 37 -2.75 33.35 -11.35
C SER A 37 -3.18 32.96 -9.93
N GLY A 38 -4.23 32.16 -9.84
CA GLY A 38 -4.56 31.44 -8.63
C GLY A 38 -3.43 30.42 -8.39
N SER A 39 -2.51 30.78 -7.53
CA SER A 39 -1.61 29.81 -6.91
C SER A 39 -2.48 28.91 -6.03
N SER A 40 -3.00 27.81 -6.61
CA SER A 40 -3.45 26.69 -5.81
C SER A 40 -2.20 25.96 -5.28
N THR A 41 -1.58 26.50 -4.27
CA THR A 41 -0.79 25.73 -3.32
C THR A 41 -1.78 24.92 -2.48
N GLY A 42 -2.34 23.91 -3.09
CA GLY A 42 -2.98 22.81 -2.39
C GLY A 42 -1.92 21.80 -2.00
N SER A 43 -0.94 22.20 -1.21
CA SER A 43 -0.30 21.33 -0.24
C SER A 43 -1.41 21.02 0.76
N GLY A 44 -2.10 19.90 0.59
CA GLY A 44 -2.82 19.30 1.69
C GLY A 44 -1.78 19.10 2.78
N ALA A 45 -1.79 19.97 3.78
CA ALA A 45 -1.01 19.77 4.97
C ALA A 45 -1.44 18.38 5.49
N VAL A 46 -0.51 17.43 5.51
CA VAL A 46 -0.66 16.23 6.33
C VAL A 46 -1.04 16.77 7.70
N GLN A 47 -2.24 16.45 8.18
CA GLN A 47 -2.65 16.85 9.53
C GLN A 47 -1.58 16.37 10.48
N SER A 48 -1.03 17.24 11.28
CA SER A 48 0.00 16.84 12.20
C SER A 48 -0.61 15.86 13.20
N VAL A 49 0.10 14.78 13.48
CA VAL A 49 -0.29 13.76 14.48
C VAL A 49 -0.66 14.39 15.84
N ALA A 50 -0.15 15.57 16.14
CA ALA A 50 -0.46 16.34 17.34
C ALA A 50 -1.94 16.75 17.51
N ASP A 51 -2.77 16.63 16.45
CA ASP A 51 -4.19 16.99 16.49
C ASP A 51 -5.10 15.84 16.98
N TYR A 52 -4.52 14.65 17.24
CA TYR A 52 -5.26 13.48 17.73
C TYR A 52 -4.94 13.20 19.21
N ASP A 53 -5.99 13.10 20.02
CA ASP A 53 -5.89 12.96 21.49
C ASP A 53 -5.78 11.48 21.94
N ILE A 54 -5.29 10.61 21.06
CA ILE A 54 -5.05 9.21 21.36
C ILE A 54 -3.62 9.09 21.91
N GLN A 55 -3.49 8.58 23.13
CA GLN A 55 -2.21 8.34 23.79
C GLN A 55 -2.12 6.86 24.18
N PRO A 56 -0.99 6.16 23.89
CA PRO A 56 -0.79 4.80 24.34
C PRO A 56 -0.96 4.66 25.86
N GLU A 57 -1.55 3.55 26.32
CA GLU A 57 -1.60 3.18 27.74
C GLU A 57 -0.22 2.70 28.20
N LEU A 58 0.69 3.63 28.45
CA LEU A 58 2.06 3.31 28.84
C LEU A 58 2.21 3.19 30.37
N ASP A 59 3.07 2.27 30.80
CA ASP A 59 3.50 2.22 32.20
C ASP A 59 4.35 3.44 32.53
N SER A 60 3.77 4.41 33.23
CA SER A 60 4.43 5.65 33.64
C SER A 60 5.63 5.44 34.57
N SER A 61 5.86 4.24 35.07
CA SER A 61 7.03 3.89 35.90
C SER A 61 8.25 3.49 35.07
N VAL A 62 8.09 3.26 33.76
CA VAL A 62 9.14 2.85 32.83
C VAL A 62 9.69 4.04 32.07
N ASP A 63 11.01 4.22 32.05
CA ASP A 63 11.70 5.18 31.20
C ASP A 63 12.09 4.54 29.88
N TYR A 64 11.22 4.64 28.88
CA TYR A 64 11.41 4.05 27.55
C TYR A 64 12.52 4.70 26.73
N THR A 65 13.11 5.81 27.21
CA THR A 65 14.18 6.52 26.50
C THR A 65 15.57 5.94 26.75
N GLN A 66 15.70 5.00 27.71
CA GLN A 66 16.97 4.44 28.13
C GLN A 66 17.24 3.06 27.51
N GLY A 67 18.46 2.83 27.03
CA GLY A 67 18.92 1.55 26.51
C GLY A 67 19.37 1.62 25.04
N ASP A 68 19.46 0.46 24.41
CA ASP A 68 19.91 0.33 23.01
C ASP A 68 18.90 0.93 22.02
N SER A 69 19.41 1.40 20.88
CA SER A 69 18.59 1.94 19.82
C SER A 69 18.43 0.95 18.68
N TYR A 70 17.27 0.97 18.03
CA TYR A 70 16.87 0.08 16.95
C TYR A 70 16.42 0.91 15.74
N SER A 71 16.85 0.50 14.56
CA SER A 71 16.43 1.11 13.30
C SER A 71 15.83 0.01 12.43
N PHE A 72 14.55 0.17 12.08
CA PHE A 72 13.79 -0.82 11.33
C PHE A 72 13.30 -0.26 10.01
N ILE A 73 13.24 -1.13 9.01
CA ILE A 73 12.58 -0.83 7.74
C ILE A 73 11.09 -1.13 7.89
N ILE A 74 10.25 -0.19 7.48
CA ILE A 74 8.81 -0.36 7.27
C ILE A 74 8.50 -0.07 5.80
N ALA A 75 7.78 -0.98 5.14
CA ALA A 75 7.53 -0.90 3.72
C ALA A 75 6.07 -1.20 3.37
N THR A 76 5.56 -0.53 2.33
CA THR A 76 4.24 -0.77 1.74
C THR A 76 4.27 -0.50 0.23
N ASP A 77 3.37 -1.12 -0.53
CA ASP A 77 3.12 -0.76 -1.93
C ASP A 77 2.36 0.55 -2.08
N GLY A 78 1.75 1.02 -0.99
CA GLY A 78 0.95 2.22 -0.91
C GLY A 78 1.72 3.51 -1.13
N ALA A 79 1.00 4.53 -1.61
CA ALA A 79 1.53 5.89 -1.69
C ALA A 79 1.64 6.51 -0.29
N GLU A 80 2.63 7.38 -0.10
CA GLU A 80 2.90 8.04 1.18
C GLU A 80 1.73 8.88 1.69
N ASP A 81 0.93 9.46 0.79
CA ASP A 81 -0.24 10.28 1.09
C ASP A 81 -1.56 9.46 1.14
N ARG A 82 -1.48 8.14 0.97
CA ARG A 82 -2.60 7.23 1.16
C ARG A 82 -2.75 6.87 2.65
N VAL A 83 -3.91 6.37 3.02
CA VAL A 83 -4.26 6.02 4.41
C VAL A 83 -3.22 5.14 5.09
N ASP A 84 -2.70 4.12 4.42
CA ASP A 84 -1.62 3.28 4.91
C ASP A 84 -0.28 4.01 5.08
N GLY A 85 0.06 4.95 4.18
CA GLY A 85 1.21 5.82 4.36
C GLY A 85 1.07 6.75 5.57
N LEU A 86 -0.12 7.31 5.78
CA LEU A 86 -0.41 8.13 6.95
C LEU A 86 -0.33 7.33 8.25
N LEU A 87 -0.82 6.08 8.26
CA LEU A 87 -0.66 5.15 9.39
C LEU A 87 0.82 4.93 9.73
N VAL A 88 1.66 4.72 8.71
CA VAL A 88 3.11 4.54 8.91
C VAL A 88 3.74 5.76 9.56
N HIS A 89 3.40 6.97 9.12
CA HIS A 89 3.88 8.21 9.72
C HIS A 89 3.40 8.35 11.17
N TYR A 90 2.12 8.07 11.42
CA TYR A 90 1.56 8.13 12.77
C TYR A 90 2.33 7.19 13.72
N MET A 91 2.50 5.91 13.35
CA MET A 91 3.24 4.94 14.15
C MET A 91 4.70 5.36 14.36
N ALA A 92 5.37 5.86 13.33
CA ALA A 92 6.77 6.31 13.41
C ALA A 92 6.94 7.48 14.39
N ASP A 93 6.03 8.45 14.35
CA ASP A 93 6.05 9.61 15.23
C ASP A 93 5.79 9.21 16.69
N GLN A 94 4.84 8.29 16.94
CA GLN A 94 4.58 7.76 18.28
C GLN A 94 5.79 7.01 18.83
N LEU A 95 6.35 6.08 18.07
CA LEU A 95 7.53 5.32 18.48
C LEU A 95 8.72 6.24 18.79
N ASN A 96 8.95 7.23 17.93
CA ASN A 96 10.03 8.21 18.15
C ASN A 96 9.80 9.06 19.41
N ALA A 97 8.59 9.54 19.61
CA ALA A 97 8.24 10.41 20.74
C ALA A 97 8.34 9.65 22.09
N ILE A 98 7.75 8.45 22.17
CA ILE A 98 7.69 7.65 23.39
C ILE A 98 9.09 7.14 23.77
N THR A 99 9.85 6.66 22.79
CA THR A 99 11.16 6.04 23.04
C THR A 99 12.34 7.02 23.02
N GLY A 100 12.07 8.33 22.80
CA GLY A 100 13.13 9.33 22.64
C GLY A 100 14.08 9.02 21.47
N GLY A 101 13.57 8.34 20.46
CA GLY A 101 14.32 7.95 19.28
C GLY A 101 15.08 6.63 19.37
N ARG A 102 14.83 5.79 20.41
CA ARG A 102 15.41 4.44 20.48
C ARG A 102 14.87 3.54 19.38
N ILE A 103 13.58 3.69 19.00
CA ILE A 103 13.02 3.03 17.81
C ILE A 103 12.84 4.08 16.72
N GLN A 104 13.45 3.81 15.56
CA GLN A 104 13.33 4.65 14.38
C GLN A 104 12.89 3.80 13.19
N LEU A 105 11.87 4.25 12.45
CA LEU A 105 11.40 3.60 11.25
C LEU A 105 11.96 4.28 9.99
N GLN A 106 12.60 3.50 9.13
CA GLN A 106 12.97 3.89 7.78
C GLN A 106 11.82 3.50 6.86
N MET A 107 11.08 4.51 6.38
CA MET A 107 9.83 4.34 5.66
C MET A 107 10.03 4.25 4.16
N TYR A 108 9.42 3.25 3.52
CA TYR A 108 9.47 3.01 2.09
C TYR A 108 8.07 2.81 1.53
N PHE A 109 7.70 3.64 0.56
CA PHE A 109 6.38 3.71 -0.06
C PHE A 109 6.43 3.37 -1.55
N ASN A 110 5.25 3.26 -2.17
CA ASN A 110 5.07 3.06 -3.61
C ASN A 110 5.75 1.79 -4.15
N GLY A 111 5.84 0.74 -3.34
CA GLY A 111 6.52 -0.49 -3.74
C GLY A 111 8.01 -0.30 -4.07
N SER A 112 8.66 0.72 -3.52
CA SER A 112 10.07 1.04 -3.83
C SER A 112 11.05 -0.03 -3.37
N MET A 113 10.64 -0.94 -2.49
CA MET A 113 11.43 -2.08 -2.02
C MET A 113 10.95 -3.44 -2.59
N GLY A 114 9.96 -3.42 -3.47
CA GLY A 114 9.43 -4.62 -4.10
C GLY A 114 7.90 -4.64 -4.13
N THR A 115 7.36 -5.69 -4.71
CA THR A 115 5.93 -6.01 -4.72
C THR A 115 5.47 -6.49 -3.35
N ASP A 116 4.14 -6.53 -3.12
CA ASP A 116 3.59 -7.05 -1.86
C ASP A 116 4.08 -8.46 -1.53
N THR A 117 4.18 -9.33 -2.54
CA THR A 117 4.69 -10.69 -2.37
C THR A 117 6.16 -10.69 -1.93
N GLU A 118 7.01 -9.88 -2.58
CA GLU A 118 8.42 -9.74 -2.23
C GLU A 118 8.60 -9.08 -0.86
N LEU A 119 7.74 -8.14 -0.49
CA LEU A 119 7.74 -7.54 0.84
C LEU A 119 7.33 -8.53 1.93
N CYS A 120 6.32 -9.39 1.70
CA CYS A 120 5.99 -10.49 2.61
C CYS A 120 7.18 -11.44 2.80
N GLU A 121 7.84 -11.86 1.70
CA GLU A 121 9.02 -12.73 1.75
C GLU A 121 10.17 -12.07 2.54
N SER A 122 10.44 -10.78 2.27
CA SER A 122 11.50 -10.02 2.95
C SER A 122 11.19 -9.83 4.44
N THR A 123 9.90 -9.66 4.80
CA THR A 123 9.48 -9.57 6.20
C THR A 123 9.61 -10.91 6.91
N GLN A 124 9.25 -12.02 6.25
CA GLN A 124 9.45 -13.35 6.80
C GLN A 124 10.93 -13.66 7.02
N ALA A 125 11.80 -13.20 6.11
CA ALA A 125 13.26 -13.38 6.22
C ALA A 125 13.91 -12.45 7.26
N GLY A 126 13.24 -11.36 7.66
CA GLY A 126 13.76 -10.38 8.61
C GLY A 126 14.53 -9.20 7.98
N ASP A 127 14.57 -9.12 6.65
CA ASP A 127 15.22 -8.02 5.94
C ASP A 127 14.37 -6.72 5.99
N VAL A 128 13.05 -6.87 5.96
CA VAL A 128 12.07 -5.82 6.26
C VAL A 128 11.46 -6.12 7.63
N ALA A 129 11.43 -5.16 8.53
CA ALA A 129 10.89 -5.39 9.86
C ALA A 129 9.37 -5.29 9.89
N PHE A 130 8.78 -4.28 9.24
CA PHE A 130 7.34 -4.06 9.23
C PHE A 130 6.82 -4.01 7.79
N PHE A 131 5.69 -4.66 7.55
CA PHE A 131 4.99 -4.61 6.29
C PHE A 131 3.50 -4.30 6.49
N LEU A 132 2.99 -3.44 5.63
CA LEU A 132 1.57 -3.15 5.48
C LEU A 132 1.15 -3.52 4.07
N GLY A 133 0.16 -4.39 3.94
CA GLY A 133 -0.35 -4.80 2.64
C GLY A 133 -1.68 -5.52 2.76
N SER A 134 -2.32 -5.84 1.63
CA SER A 134 -3.62 -6.51 1.64
C SER A 134 -3.55 -7.93 2.20
N THR A 135 -4.63 -8.36 2.90
CA THR A 135 -4.86 -9.75 3.30
C THR A 135 -4.70 -10.73 2.15
N ALA A 136 -5.07 -10.34 0.92
CA ALA A 136 -4.96 -11.19 -0.25
C ALA A 136 -3.52 -11.66 -0.55
N PHE A 137 -2.52 -10.80 -0.39
CA PHE A 137 -1.13 -11.20 -0.59
C PHE A 137 -0.59 -12.01 0.59
N THR A 138 -0.88 -11.58 1.81
CA THR A 138 -0.46 -12.29 3.02
C THR A 138 -1.12 -13.65 3.17
N ALA A 139 -2.29 -13.87 2.58
CA ALA A 139 -2.95 -15.18 2.53
C ALA A 139 -2.15 -16.27 1.76
N ASN A 140 -1.19 -15.88 0.92
CA ASN A 140 -0.28 -16.84 0.30
C ASN A 140 0.70 -17.45 1.32
N PHE A 141 0.92 -16.78 2.45
CA PHE A 141 1.75 -17.22 3.58
C PHE A 141 0.90 -17.75 4.73
N VAL A 142 -0.23 -17.09 5.01
CA VAL A 142 -1.19 -17.41 6.07
C VAL A 142 -2.55 -17.69 5.42
N PRO A 143 -2.80 -18.91 4.91
CA PRO A 143 -3.98 -19.22 4.08
C PRO A 143 -5.33 -18.97 4.75
N GLU A 144 -5.38 -18.96 6.07
CA GLU A 144 -6.57 -18.70 6.87
C GLU A 144 -7.14 -17.28 6.62
N LEU A 145 -6.29 -16.34 6.19
CA LEU A 145 -6.72 -14.99 5.84
C LEU A 145 -7.69 -14.93 4.64
N ASN A 146 -7.70 -15.95 3.79
CA ASN A 146 -8.71 -16.04 2.73
C ASN A 146 -10.16 -16.01 3.27
N ALA A 147 -10.37 -16.36 4.53
CA ALA A 147 -11.69 -16.27 5.15
C ALA A 147 -12.15 -14.82 5.31
N ILE A 148 -11.22 -13.86 5.53
CA ILE A 148 -11.54 -12.43 5.65
C ILE A 148 -12.00 -11.86 4.29
N ASP A 149 -11.40 -12.33 3.19
CA ASP A 149 -11.65 -11.83 1.84
C ASP A 149 -12.83 -12.51 1.14
N LEU A 150 -13.65 -13.30 1.86
CA LEU A 150 -14.84 -13.92 1.27
C LEU A 150 -15.83 -12.85 0.80
N PRO A 151 -16.37 -12.99 -0.44
CA PRO A 151 -17.31 -12.02 -0.97
C PRO A 151 -18.53 -11.84 -0.09
N PHE A 152 -18.94 -10.58 0.10
CA PHE A 152 -20.14 -10.20 0.86
C PHE A 152 -20.18 -10.69 2.32
N LEU A 153 -19.01 -10.97 2.90
CA LEU A 153 -18.90 -11.41 4.30
C LEU A 153 -19.31 -10.29 5.26
N TYR A 154 -18.86 -9.07 5.00
CA TYR A 154 -19.14 -7.90 5.82
C TYR A 154 -20.14 -6.99 5.13
N GLN A 155 -21.10 -6.45 5.92
CA GLN A 155 -22.12 -5.53 5.44
C GLN A 155 -21.64 -4.08 5.47
N ASP A 156 -20.78 -3.76 6.42
CA ASP A 156 -20.23 -2.42 6.62
C ASP A 156 -18.90 -2.46 7.40
N ALA A 157 -18.29 -1.30 7.56
CA ALA A 157 -17.04 -1.12 8.27
C ALA A 157 -17.14 -1.54 9.74
N GLN A 158 -18.26 -1.24 10.40
CA GLN A 158 -18.42 -1.55 11.82
C GLN A 158 -18.40 -3.05 12.06
N GLN A 159 -19.13 -3.82 11.24
CA GLN A 159 -19.12 -5.27 11.34
C GLN A 159 -17.72 -5.86 11.14
N PHE A 160 -16.94 -5.32 10.18
CA PHE A 160 -15.57 -5.74 9.98
C PHE A 160 -14.72 -5.45 11.22
N ARG A 161 -14.74 -4.21 11.71
CA ARG A 161 -13.97 -3.76 12.88
C ARG A 161 -14.31 -4.58 14.12
N ASP A 162 -15.59 -4.71 14.44
CA ASP A 162 -16.05 -5.53 15.57
C ASP A 162 -15.59 -6.98 15.48
N THR A 163 -15.49 -7.52 14.25
CA THR A 163 -15.01 -8.89 14.03
C THR A 163 -13.50 -8.99 14.24
N MET A 164 -12.71 -8.04 13.71
CA MET A 164 -11.26 -8.09 13.84
C MET A 164 -10.76 -7.70 15.24
N ASP A 165 -11.56 -6.92 15.98
CA ASP A 165 -11.27 -6.51 17.36
C ASP A 165 -11.78 -7.53 18.39
N ASP A 166 -12.56 -8.55 17.97
CA ASP A 166 -12.91 -9.66 18.86
C ASP A 166 -11.66 -10.43 19.28
N GLU A 167 -11.41 -10.52 20.58
CA GLU A 167 -10.21 -11.14 21.14
C GLU A 167 -9.99 -12.57 20.63
N THR A 168 -11.06 -13.35 20.43
CA THR A 168 -10.96 -14.74 19.96
C THR A 168 -10.53 -14.80 18.50
N VAL A 169 -11.07 -13.89 17.67
CA VAL A 169 -10.74 -13.80 16.25
C VAL A 169 -9.32 -13.28 16.08
N PHE A 170 -8.97 -12.22 16.78
CA PHE A 170 -7.63 -11.64 16.71
C PHE A 170 -6.55 -12.66 17.10
N ARG A 171 -6.70 -13.32 18.26
CA ARG A 171 -5.76 -14.35 18.72
C ARG A 171 -5.64 -15.54 17.77
N PHE A 172 -6.75 -15.93 17.12
CA PHE A 172 -6.69 -16.98 16.10
C PHE A 172 -5.75 -16.58 14.96
N TYR A 173 -5.86 -15.35 14.43
CA TYR A 173 -4.98 -14.90 13.36
C TYR A 173 -3.56 -14.65 13.86
N GLU A 174 -3.37 -14.06 15.03
CA GLU A 174 -2.06 -13.88 15.67
C GLU A 174 -1.27 -15.18 15.72
N GLU A 175 -1.87 -16.27 16.22
CA GLU A 175 -1.25 -17.61 16.23
C GLU A 175 -0.84 -18.07 14.82
N LYS A 176 -1.71 -17.82 13.81
CA LYS A 176 -1.40 -18.21 12.43
C LYS A 176 -0.25 -17.42 11.83
N TYR A 177 -0.14 -16.13 12.14
CA TYR A 177 0.99 -15.30 11.75
C TYR A 177 2.29 -15.76 12.42
N GLN A 178 2.25 -16.04 13.72
CA GLN A 178 3.40 -16.53 14.48
C GLN A 178 3.94 -17.87 13.95
N ASP A 179 3.04 -18.80 13.58
CA ASP A 179 3.40 -20.07 12.94
C ASP A 179 4.16 -19.89 11.62
N LYS A 180 4.06 -18.72 10.98
CA LYS A 180 4.70 -18.40 9.71
C LYS A 180 5.87 -17.43 9.83
N GLY A 181 6.27 -17.06 11.02
CA GLY A 181 7.42 -16.19 11.27
C GLY A 181 7.11 -14.70 11.21
N PHE A 182 5.85 -14.36 11.40
CA PHE A 182 5.37 -12.98 11.55
C PHE A 182 4.81 -12.74 12.95
N GLU A 183 4.67 -11.49 13.33
CA GLU A 183 3.87 -11.03 14.45
C GLU A 183 2.78 -10.11 13.90
N LEU A 184 1.52 -10.36 14.25
CA LEU A 184 0.38 -9.53 13.86
C LEU A 184 0.17 -8.47 14.92
N ILE A 185 0.26 -7.19 14.55
CA ILE A 185 0.01 -6.08 15.47
C ILE A 185 -1.46 -5.65 15.43
N GLY A 186 -2.04 -5.57 14.23
CA GLY A 186 -3.43 -5.16 14.09
C GLY A 186 -3.91 -5.27 12.64
N PHE A 187 -5.21 -5.03 12.47
CA PHE A 187 -5.80 -4.84 11.16
C PHE A 187 -6.26 -3.39 11.03
N PHE A 188 -5.99 -2.80 9.88
CA PHE A 188 -6.61 -1.56 9.43
C PHE A 188 -7.47 -1.82 8.21
N ASP A 189 -8.27 -0.85 7.80
CA ASP A 189 -9.20 -1.06 6.69
C ASP A 189 -9.06 0.04 5.62
N GLN A 190 -9.42 -0.32 4.39
CA GLN A 190 -9.43 0.58 3.24
C GLN A 190 -10.85 0.74 2.66
N GLY A 191 -11.82 0.09 3.29
CA GLY A 191 -13.23 0.11 2.88
C GLY A 191 -13.61 -0.93 1.83
N MET A 192 -14.85 -0.83 1.35
CA MET A 192 -15.40 -1.74 0.34
C MET A 192 -14.73 -1.58 -1.01
N ARG A 193 -14.38 -2.70 -1.64
CA ARG A 193 -13.81 -2.75 -2.98
C ARG A 193 -14.89 -2.53 -4.04
N GLN A 194 -14.57 -1.67 -5.00
CA GLN A 194 -15.42 -1.29 -6.13
C GLN A 194 -14.69 -1.65 -7.42
N MET A 195 -15.43 -1.85 -8.50
CA MET A 195 -14.84 -2.17 -9.80
C MET A 195 -14.82 -0.94 -10.71
N THR A 196 -13.68 -0.71 -11.39
CA THR A 196 -13.62 0.21 -12.54
C THR A 196 -13.41 -0.56 -13.83
N SER A 197 -13.96 -0.04 -14.94
CA SER A 197 -13.88 -0.71 -16.25
C SER A 197 -14.03 0.25 -17.42
N ASN A 198 -13.65 -0.21 -18.61
CA ASN A 198 -13.87 0.54 -19.86
C ASN A 198 -15.20 0.21 -20.56
N ILE A 199 -15.94 -0.76 -20.05
CA ILE A 199 -17.33 -1.01 -20.44
C ILE A 199 -18.25 -0.87 -19.24
N LYS A 200 -19.50 -0.51 -19.48
CA LYS A 200 -20.50 -0.39 -18.41
C LYS A 200 -20.91 -1.76 -17.92
N VAL A 201 -20.67 -2.05 -16.64
CA VAL A 201 -21.07 -3.30 -15.97
C VAL A 201 -22.26 -3.00 -15.06
N GLN A 202 -23.38 -3.67 -15.30
CA GLN A 202 -24.62 -3.54 -14.54
C GLN A 202 -25.11 -4.88 -13.97
N SER A 203 -24.56 -6.00 -14.48
CA SER A 203 -24.90 -7.34 -14.04
C SER A 203 -23.69 -8.27 -14.17
N PRO A 204 -23.69 -9.45 -13.52
CA PRO A 204 -22.64 -10.44 -13.69
C PRO A 204 -22.45 -10.89 -15.16
N ASP A 205 -23.52 -10.87 -15.97
CA ASP A 205 -23.43 -11.26 -17.39
C ASP A 205 -22.53 -10.31 -18.18
N ASP A 206 -22.41 -9.05 -17.79
CA ASP A 206 -21.53 -8.07 -18.45
C ASP A 206 -20.04 -8.36 -18.20
N MET A 207 -19.73 -9.25 -17.26
CA MET A 207 -18.35 -9.65 -16.95
C MET A 207 -17.80 -10.72 -17.90
N GLN A 208 -18.66 -11.32 -18.72
CA GLN A 208 -18.25 -12.42 -19.61
C GLN A 208 -17.08 -12.04 -20.52
N GLY A 209 -15.96 -12.74 -20.32
CA GLY A 209 -14.75 -12.57 -21.13
C GLY A 209 -13.93 -11.31 -20.85
N GLN A 210 -14.34 -10.43 -19.93
CA GLN A 210 -13.57 -9.26 -19.56
C GLN A 210 -12.26 -9.65 -18.86
N LYS A 211 -11.17 -9.04 -19.25
CA LYS A 211 -9.88 -9.17 -18.58
C LYS A 211 -9.86 -8.22 -17.37
N ILE A 212 -10.09 -8.77 -16.19
CA ILE A 212 -10.02 -8.00 -14.95
C ILE A 212 -8.71 -8.29 -14.23
N ARG A 213 -7.99 -7.25 -13.85
CA ARG A 213 -6.86 -7.42 -12.95
C ARG A 213 -7.36 -7.81 -11.57
N VAL A 214 -6.70 -8.80 -11.00
CA VAL A 214 -6.92 -9.23 -9.61
C VAL A 214 -5.58 -9.26 -8.87
N MET A 215 -5.63 -9.27 -7.54
CA MET A 215 -4.47 -9.54 -6.71
C MET A 215 -3.97 -10.98 -6.95
N GLU A 216 -2.68 -11.23 -6.71
CA GLU A 216 -2.04 -12.54 -6.87
C GLU A 216 -2.48 -13.51 -5.76
N ASN A 217 -3.77 -13.84 -5.76
CA ASN A 217 -4.42 -14.69 -4.78
C ASN A 217 -5.46 -15.59 -5.47
N GLN A 218 -5.45 -16.88 -5.12
CA GLN A 218 -6.31 -17.88 -5.76
C GLN A 218 -7.80 -17.66 -5.48
N LEU A 219 -8.17 -17.15 -4.31
CA LEU A 219 -9.56 -16.83 -3.99
C LEU A 219 -10.09 -15.73 -4.92
N HIS A 220 -9.34 -14.61 -5.05
CA HIS A 220 -9.72 -13.50 -5.93
C HIS A 220 -9.82 -13.94 -7.39
N ILE A 221 -8.90 -14.78 -7.87
CA ILE A 221 -8.99 -15.39 -9.21
C ILE A 221 -10.32 -16.17 -9.34
N SER A 222 -10.63 -17.01 -8.37
CA SER A 222 -11.83 -17.87 -8.41
C SER A 222 -13.14 -17.08 -8.37
N ILE A 223 -13.19 -15.97 -7.61
CA ILE A 223 -14.35 -15.08 -7.54
C ILE A 223 -14.70 -14.56 -8.93
N TRP A 224 -13.74 -13.98 -9.65
CA TRP A 224 -13.98 -13.37 -10.95
C TRP A 224 -14.16 -14.40 -12.05
N GLN A 225 -13.52 -15.57 -11.97
CA GLN A 225 -13.81 -16.69 -12.87
C GLN A 225 -15.24 -17.18 -12.73
N ALA A 226 -15.79 -17.24 -11.52
CA ALA A 226 -17.17 -17.66 -11.28
C ALA A 226 -18.19 -16.69 -11.92
N LEU A 227 -17.83 -15.43 -12.09
CA LEU A 227 -18.62 -14.41 -12.81
C LEU A 227 -18.40 -14.44 -14.33
N GLY A 228 -17.55 -15.34 -14.87
CA GLY A 228 -17.26 -15.48 -16.28
C GLY A 228 -16.22 -14.51 -16.83
N ALA A 229 -15.56 -13.76 -15.96
CA ALA A 229 -14.43 -12.90 -16.35
C ALA A 229 -13.16 -13.73 -16.60
N ASN A 230 -12.17 -13.08 -17.20
CA ASN A 230 -10.80 -13.58 -17.35
C ASN A 230 -9.89 -12.85 -16.35
N PRO A 231 -9.77 -13.31 -15.12
CA PRO A 231 -8.90 -12.66 -14.14
C PRO A 231 -7.44 -12.76 -14.55
N THR A 232 -6.73 -11.65 -14.43
CA THR A 232 -5.33 -11.51 -14.75
C THR A 232 -4.59 -11.10 -13.46
N PRO A 233 -4.00 -12.05 -12.72
CA PRO A 233 -3.20 -11.72 -11.54
C PRO A 233 -1.99 -10.90 -11.96
N MET A 234 -1.75 -9.79 -11.23
CA MET A 234 -0.59 -8.94 -11.51
C MET A 234 -0.27 -8.04 -10.31
N ALA A 235 1.02 -7.70 -10.16
CA ALA A 235 1.49 -6.77 -9.14
C ALA A 235 0.79 -5.41 -9.25
N PHE A 236 0.57 -4.74 -8.11
CA PHE A 236 -0.16 -3.47 -8.09
C PHE A 236 0.51 -2.37 -8.92
N SER A 237 1.84 -2.31 -8.90
CA SER A 237 2.64 -1.34 -9.65
C SER A 237 2.44 -1.40 -11.17
N GLU A 238 1.95 -2.51 -11.70
CA GLU A 238 1.75 -2.71 -13.15
C GLU A 238 0.35 -2.28 -13.62
N VAL A 239 -0.61 -2.13 -12.69
CA VAL A 239 -2.05 -1.98 -13.00
C VAL A 239 -2.34 -0.74 -13.84
N TYR A 240 -1.82 0.43 -13.45
CA TYR A 240 -2.09 1.67 -14.19
C TYR A 240 -1.68 1.58 -15.66
N MET A 241 -0.48 1.08 -15.91
CA MET A 241 0.03 0.91 -17.29
C MET A 241 -0.74 -0.13 -18.07
N ALA A 242 -1.15 -1.23 -17.43
CA ALA A 242 -1.94 -2.28 -18.06
C ALA A 242 -3.34 -1.76 -18.46
N LEU A 243 -3.98 -0.96 -17.61
CA LEU A 243 -5.26 -0.27 -17.92
C LEU A 243 -5.08 0.74 -19.05
N GLN A 244 -4.05 1.57 -18.98
CA GLN A 244 -3.76 2.60 -19.99
C GLN A 244 -3.49 1.99 -21.37
N GLN A 245 -2.80 0.85 -21.43
CA GLN A 245 -2.49 0.15 -22.67
C GLN A 245 -3.63 -0.75 -23.17
N GLY A 246 -4.69 -0.95 -22.37
CA GLY A 246 -5.81 -1.84 -22.70
C GLY A 246 -5.42 -3.31 -22.72
N THR A 247 -4.37 -3.71 -22.01
CA THR A 247 -4.02 -5.13 -21.83
C THR A 247 -4.97 -5.82 -20.86
N ILE A 248 -5.57 -5.05 -19.97
CA ILE A 248 -6.70 -5.42 -19.10
C ILE A 248 -7.84 -4.42 -19.31
N ASP A 249 -9.07 -4.85 -19.08
CA ASP A 249 -10.29 -4.07 -19.31
C ASP A 249 -10.83 -3.42 -18.03
N ALA A 250 -10.51 -4.03 -16.89
CA ALA A 250 -11.05 -3.68 -15.58
C ALA A 250 -10.05 -3.95 -14.45
N GLN A 251 -10.30 -3.33 -13.30
CA GLN A 251 -9.67 -3.61 -12.02
C GLN A 251 -10.68 -3.39 -10.90
N GLU A 252 -10.36 -3.81 -9.67
CA GLU A 252 -11.19 -3.61 -8.50
C GLU A 252 -10.31 -3.23 -7.30
N ASN A 253 -10.74 -2.22 -6.55
CA ASN A 253 -10.06 -1.69 -5.37
C ASN A 253 -11.01 -0.79 -4.57
N PRO A 254 -10.66 -0.44 -3.32
CA PRO A 254 -11.33 0.63 -2.59
C PRO A 254 -11.27 1.98 -3.31
N LEU A 255 -12.24 2.85 -3.05
CA LEU A 255 -12.30 4.17 -3.71
C LEU A 255 -11.07 5.03 -3.44
N SER A 256 -10.52 4.97 -2.24
CA SER A 256 -9.27 5.66 -1.87
C SER A 256 -8.10 5.24 -2.77
N VAL A 257 -7.96 3.93 -3.01
CA VAL A 257 -6.92 3.37 -3.88
C VAL A 257 -7.17 3.75 -5.35
N ILE A 258 -8.43 3.68 -5.83
CA ILE A 258 -8.78 4.06 -7.20
C ILE A 258 -8.39 5.51 -7.48
N THR A 259 -8.63 6.41 -6.52
CA THR A 259 -8.35 7.85 -6.70
C THR A 259 -6.87 8.17 -6.54
N SER A 260 -6.20 7.66 -5.50
CA SER A 260 -4.76 7.91 -5.28
C SER A 260 -3.89 7.34 -6.40
N SER A 261 -4.26 6.15 -6.94
CA SER A 261 -3.57 5.53 -8.08
C SER A 261 -4.04 6.04 -9.44
N LYS A 262 -4.95 7.03 -9.47
CA LYS A 262 -5.44 7.69 -10.69
C LYS A 262 -6.08 6.74 -11.71
N PHE A 263 -6.64 5.61 -11.27
CA PHE A 263 -7.31 4.69 -12.19
C PHE A 263 -8.52 5.32 -12.87
N ASN A 264 -9.14 6.33 -12.24
CA ASN A 264 -10.19 7.15 -12.81
C ASN A 264 -9.75 7.96 -14.05
N GLU A 265 -8.46 8.15 -14.30
CA GLU A 265 -7.96 8.80 -15.51
C GLU A 265 -7.93 7.87 -16.73
N VAL A 266 -7.86 6.55 -16.49
CA VAL A 266 -7.71 5.51 -17.52
C VAL A 266 -8.88 4.54 -17.58
N GLN A 267 -9.91 4.73 -16.73
CA GLN A 267 -11.13 3.93 -16.66
C GLN A 267 -12.37 4.81 -16.78
N THR A 268 -13.34 4.37 -17.56
CA THR A 268 -14.53 5.18 -17.92
C THR A 268 -15.68 5.02 -16.93
N TYR A 269 -15.84 3.84 -16.35
CA TYR A 269 -16.96 3.48 -15.49
C TYR A 269 -16.51 3.02 -14.11
N LEU A 270 -17.28 3.36 -13.11
CA LEU A 270 -17.22 2.82 -11.76
C LEU A 270 -18.51 2.03 -11.52
N SER A 271 -18.38 0.77 -11.14
CA SER A 271 -19.47 -0.07 -10.67
C SER A 271 -19.34 -0.25 -9.17
N VAL A 272 -20.37 0.17 -8.42
CA VAL A 272 -20.44 0.02 -6.97
C VAL A 272 -20.83 -1.43 -6.68
N THR A 273 -19.83 -2.26 -6.52
CA THR A 273 -19.98 -3.71 -6.38
C THR A 273 -19.98 -4.17 -4.93
N GLU A 274 -19.24 -3.50 -4.05
CA GLU A 274 -19.13 -3.78 -2.61
C GLU A 274 -18.93 -5.27 -2.33
N HIS A 275 -18.13 -5.93 -3.18
CA HIS A 275 -18.02 -7.38 -3.21
C HIS A 275 -17.09 -7.96 -2.14
N VAL A 276 -16.08 -7.20 -1.70
CA VAL A 276 -15.13 -7.59 -0.65
C VAL A 276 -14.80 -6.37 0.19
N TYR A 277 -14.72 -6.53 1.50
CA TYR A 277 -14.18 -5.51 2.40
C TYR A 277 -12.66 -5.63 2.42
N SER A 278 -11.95 -4.54 2.12
CA SER A 278 -10.49 -4.54 2.01
C SER A 278 -9.86 -4.39 3.39
N ALA A 279 -9.36 -5.49 3.89
CA ALA A 279 -8.59 -5.55 5.12
C ALA A 279 -7.09 -5.54 4.82
N ALA A 280 -6.33 -4.98 5.72
CA ALA A 280 -4.88 -4.99 5.64
C ALA A 280 -4.25 -5.20 7.02
N PRO A 281 -3.35 -6.19 7.18
CA PRO A 281 -2.60 -6.37 8.41
C PRO A 281 -1.43 -5.38 8.49
N LEU A 282 -1.20 -4.87 9.70
CA LEU A 282 0.09 -4.37 10.13
C LEU A 282 0.84 -5.54 10.76
N MET A 283 1.90 -6.00 10.13
CA MET A 283 2.67 -7.14 10.61
C MET A 283 4.16 -6.84 10.74
N VAL A 284 4.80 -7.56 11.64
CA VAL A 284 6.22 -7.45 11.96
C VAL A 284 6.91 -8.77 11.66
N SER A 285 8.15 -8.72 11.21
CA SER A 285 9.03 -9.88 11.21
C SER A 285 9.17 -10.42 12.63
N LYS A 286 8.85 -11.70 12.84
CA LYS A 286 9.00 -12.32 14.16
C LYS A 286 10.45 -12.25 14.66
N ALA A 287 11.42 -12.36 13.77
CA ALA A 287 12.84 -12.25 14.12
C ALA A 287 13.21 -10.85 14.60
N ALA A 288 12.67 -9.79 13.95
CA ALA A 288 12.90 -8.41 14.36
C ALA A 288 12.19 -8.09 15.69
N TYR A 289 10.95 -8.58 15.85
CA TYR A 289 10.16 -8.40 17.05
C TYR A 289 10.80 -9.12 18.27
N ASP A 290 11.20 -10.39 18.11
CA ASP A 290 11.83 -11.16 19.18
C ASP A 290 13.19 -10.59 19.65
N ALA A 291 13.86 -9.81 18.79
CA ALA A 291 15.12 -9.14 19.13
C ALA A 291 14.92 -7.90 20.02
N LEU A 292 13.70 -7.38 20.12
CA LEU A 292 13.37 -6.27 21.01
C LEU A 292 13.30 -6.73 22.46
N PRO A 293 13.73 -5.90 23.43
CA PRO A 293 13.43 -6.13 24.84
C PRO A 293 11.93 -5.93 25.11
N ASP A 294 11.44 -6.54 26.18
CA ASP A 294 9.99 -6.64 26.45
C ASP A 294 9.31 -5.25 26.63
N ASP A 295 10.04 -4.27 27.17
CA ASP A 295 9.55 -2.89 27.28
C ASP A 295 9.28 -2.26 25.91
N LEU A 296 10.14 -2.51 24.93
CA LEU A 296 9.95 -1.97 23.57
C LEU A 296 8.95 -2.80 22.74
N LYS A 297 8.78 -4.10 23.02
CA LYS A 297 7.70 -4.89 22.37
C LYS A 297 6.34 -4.31 22.72
N ALA A 298 6.09 -4.06 24.01
CA ALA A 298 4.83 -3.45 24.43
C ALA A 298 4.55 -2.10 23.75
N ILE A 299 5.60 -1.27 23.55
CA ILE A 299 5.46 0.01 22.85
C ILE A 299 5.15 -0.18 21.36
N VAL A 300 5.79 -1.16 20.70
CA VAL A 300 5.51 -1.47 19.28
C VAL A 300 4.08 -1.95 19.12
N ASP A 301 3.61 -2.82 20.00
CA ASP A 301 2.24 -3.34 19.96
C ASP A 301 1.23 -2.21 20.17
N GLU A 302 1.38 -1.41 21.22
CA GLU A 302 0.45 -0.32 21.50
C GLU A 302 0.45 0.76 20.41
N ALA A 303 1.62 1.23 19.96
CA ALA A 303 1.72 2.22 18.91
C ALA A 303 1.15 1.69 17.57
N GLY A 304 1.32 0.42 17.28
CA GLY A 304 0.78 -0.21 16.08
C GLY A 304 -0.74 -0.40 16.15
N VAL A 305 -1.26 -0.87 17.29
CA VAL A 305 -2.71 -0.99 17.50
C VAL A 305 -3.39 0.38 17.40
N GLU A 306 -2.83 1.41 18.07
CA GLU A 306 -3.34 2.77 17.97
C GLU A 306 -3.31 3.32 16.54
N ALA A 307 -2.22 3.06 15.81
CA ALA A 307 -2.11 3.49 14.42
C ALA A 307 -3.21 2.85 13.55
N CYS A 308 -3.51 1.57 13.76
CA CYS A 308 -4.60 0.88 13.09
C CYS A 308 -5.98 1.43 13.48
N GLN A 309 -6.17 1.81 14.75
CA GLN A 309 -7.43 2.39 15.23
C GLN A 309 -7.62 3.84 14.77
N TRP A 310 -6.54 4.62 14.74
CA TRP A 310 -6.55 5.98 14.23
C TRP A 310 -6.90 6.06 12.73
N GLU A 311 -6.45 5.09 11.95
CA GLU A 311 -6.73 5.00 10.51
C GLU A 311 -8.23 4.80 10.24
N ARG A 312 -8.93 4.07 11.07
CA ARG A 312 -10.38 3.76 10.98
C ARG A 312 -11.26 4.97 11.22
#